data_4e0e74969fef4c1331238f60e5bfe4dd
#
_entry.id   4e0e74969fef4c1331238f60e5bfe4dd
#
_cell.length_a   1.000
_cell.length_b   1.000
_cell.length_c   1.000
_cell.angle_alpha   90.00
_cell.angle_beta   90.00
_cell.angle_gamma   90.00
#
_symmetry.space_group_name_H-M   'P 1'
#
loop_
_entity.id
_entity.type
_entity.pdbx_description
1 polymer ?
#
loop_
_entity_poly.entity_id
_entity_poly.type
_entity_poly.pdbx_seq_one_letter_code
_entity_poly.pdbx_strand_id
1 'polypeptide(L)'
;MNKTIALISEHASPLAMLGGVDSGGQNIYVGELARQLAALGYTVDVFTRRDDPKLPLEVQWLPDVRIVHVEAGPSKQLPKESLFQYMDAFVAWMETFMERQPKRYALLHANFWMSGYVAMKLKKHIRIPFVITFHALGKVRLMHQRETDKFPEERCDVETQVMQAADGIIAECPQDEADLIQLYRADPDKITMVPCGFSPHEFHPIDKAYARMLLDLHPTRKMILQLGRMVPRKGIDTVIQSLAQLRENSMDAQLVVVGG
;
A
#
# COMPACT_ATOMS: atom_id res chain seq x y z
N MET A 1 22.55 14.18 12.92
CA MET A 1 22.20 12.81 13.34
C MET A 1 21.08 12.33 12.43
N ASN A 2 21.29 11.23 11.71
CA ASN A 2 20.23 10.66 10.89
C ASN A 2 19.07 10.21 11.78
N LYS A 3 17.85 10.70 11.47
CA LYS A 3 16.63 10.25 12.16
C LYS A 3 16.21 8.88 11.62
N THR A 4 15.74 8.01 12.50
CA THR A 4 15.19 6.69 12.12
C THR A 4 13.67 6.78 12.01
N ILE A 5 13.13 6.28 10.90
CA ILE A 5 11.69 6.22 10.60
C ILE A 5 11.25 4.76 10.56
N ALA A 6 10.14 4.45 11.20
CA ALA A 6 9.50 3.16 11.10
C ALA A 6 8.35 3.24 10.09
N LEU A 7 8.42 2.50 8.99
CA LEU A 7 7.29 2.25 8.10
C LEU A 7 6.60 0.97 8.57
N ILE A 8 5.31 1.03 8.85
CA ILE A 8 4.52 -0.14 9.24
C ILE A 8 3.64 -0.53 8.06
N SER A 9 3.77 -1.76 7.59
CA SER A 9 3.01 -2.32 6.46
C SER A 9 2.80 -3.81 6.73
N GLU A 10 1.83 -4.13 7.57
CA GLU A 10 1.65 -5.45 8.19
C GLU A 10 1.50 -6.60 7.20
N HIS A 11 0.90 -6.36 6.00
CA HIS A 11 0.66 -7.40 5.00
C HIS A 11 1.36 -7.15 3.64
N ALA A 12 1.91 -5.96 3.41
CA ALA A 12 2.46 -5.57 2.11
C ALA A 12 3.98 -5.33 2.22
N SER A 13 4.74 -6.43 2.26
CA SER A 13 6.20 -6.38 2.28
C SER A 13 6.77 -5.85 0.97
N PRO A 14 7.76 -4.93 0.99
CA PRO A 14 8.49 -4.52 -0.21
C PRO A 14 9.25 -5.68 -0.91
N LEU A 15 9.51 -6.78 -0.19
CA LEU A 15 10.20 -7.95 -0.72
C LEU A 15 9.26 -8.95 -1.40
N ALA A 16 7.94 -8.75 -1.30
CA ALA A 16 6.98 -9.66 -1.92
C ALA A 16 7.07 -9.59 -3.45
N MET A 17 7.03 -10.76 -4.09
CA MET A 17 6.97 -10.82 -5.56
C MET A 17 5.66 -10.21 -6.05
N LEU A 18 5.75 -9.34 -7.05
CA LEU A 18 4.58 -8.74 -7.71
C LEU A 18 3.76 -9.84 -8.42
N GLY A 19 2.43 -9.71 -8.38
CA GLY A 19 1.53 -10.68 -8.99
C GLY A 19 0.96 -11.74 -8.04
N GLY A 20 1.37 -11.75 -6.77
CA GLY A 20 0.72 -12.56 -5.73
C GLY A 20 -0.67 -12.03 -5.36
N VAL A 21 -1.49 -12.89 -4.72
CA VAL A 21 -2.91 -12.60 -4.38
C VAL A 21 -3.08 -11.29 -3.61
N ASP A 22 -2.16 -10.97 -2.70
CA ASP A 22 -2.16 -9.75 -1.89
C ASP A 22 -0.99 -8.79 -2.20
N SER A 23 -0.22 -9.07 -3.26
CA SER A 23 0.86 -8.21 -3.72
C SER A 23 0.33 -7.18 -4.73
N GLY A 24 0.59 -5.89 -4.49
CA GLY A 24 0.04 -4.83 -5.33
C GLY A 24 0.68 -3.46 -5.08
N GLY A 25 -0.07 -2.40 -5.36
CA GLY A 25 0.42 -1.02 -5.29
C GLY A 25 1.03 -0.63 -3.95
N GLN A 26 0.47 -1.11 -2.83
CA GLN A 26 1.01 -0.79 -1.50
C GLN A 26 2.43 -1.34 -1.29
N ASN A 27 2.75 -2.54 -1.80
CA ASN A 27 4.10 -3.10 -1.70
C ASN A 27 5.12 -2.21 -2.40
N ILE A 28 4.77 -1.73 -3.62
CA ILE A 28 5.60 -0.81 -4.40
C ILE A 28 5.71 0.54 -3.68
N TYR A 29 4.57 1.09 -3.23
CA TYR A 29 4.52 2.37 -2.53
C TYR A 29 5.45 2.38 -1.31
N VAL A 30 5.33 1.39 -0.43
CA VAL A 30 6.15 1.30 0.78
C VAL A 30 7.63 1.11 0.43
N GLY A 31 7.94 0.30 -0.59
CA GLY A 31 9.30 0.10 -1.06
C GLY A 31 9.94 1.36 -1.62
N GLU A 32 9.23 2.07 -2.50
CA GLU A 32 9.72 3.33 -3.06
C GLU A 32 9.82 4.43 -2.02
N LEU A 33 8.84 4.53 -1.11
CA LEU A 33 8.91 5.48 0.00
C LEU A 33 10.15 5.23 0.88
N ALA A 34 10.42 3.97 1.24
CA ALA A 34 11.60 3.61 2.02
C ALA A 34 12.90 3.98 1.30
N ARG A 35 12.98 3.71 -0.01
CA ARG A 35 14.12 4.06 -0.86
C ARG A 35 14.37 5.57 -0.90
N GLN A 36 13.31 6.35 -1.11
CA GLN A 36 13.42 7.81 -1.21
C GLN A 36 13.76 8.45 0.14
N LEU A 37 13.18 7.97 1.24
CA LEU A 37 13.54 8.43 2.58
C LEU A 37 15.03 8.16 2.90
N ALA A 38 15.54 6.98 2.52
CA ALA A 38 16.96 6.67 2.66
C ALA A 38 17.84 7.59 1.80
N ALA A 39 17.44 7.87 0.57
CA ALA A 39 18.14 8.83 -0.30
C ALA A 39 18.17 10.25 0.27
N LEU A 40 17.17 10.62 1.09
CA LEU A 40 17.12 11.89 1.84
C LEU A 40 17.93 11.84 3.15
N GLY A 41 18.61 10.74 3.45
CA GLY A 41 19.49 10.59 4.61
C GLY A 41 18.78 10.11 5.88
N TYR A 42 17.60 9.53 5.79
CA TYR A 42 16.96 8.85 6.92
C TYR A 42 17.41 7.37 6.98
N THR A 43 17.44 6.81 8.19
CA THR A 43 17.48 5.35 8.36
C THR A 43 16.04 4.86 8.42
N VAL A 44 15.70 3.81 7.70
CA VAL A 44 14.32 3.31 7.57
C VAL A 44 14.23 1.84 7.94
N ASP A 45 13.36 1.51 8.88
CA ASP A 45 12.96 0.14 9.17
C ASP A 45 11.52 -0.07 8.69
N VAL A 46 11.31 -1.08 7.85
CA VAL A 46 9.98 -1.48 7.36
C VAL A 46 9.53 -2.70 8.13
N PHE A 47 8.49 -2.53 8.95
CA PHE A 47 7.90 -3.60 9.75
C PHE A 47 6.77 -4.27 8.97
N THR A 48 6.89 -5.56 8.74
CA THR A 48 5.90 -6.39 8.06
C THR A 48 5.75 -7.73 8.76
N ARG A 49 4.59 -8.38 8.65
CA ARG A 49 4.37 -9.66 9.33
C ARG A 49 5.23 -10.76 8.72
N ARG A 50 5.82 -11.60 9.56
CA ARG A 50 6.53 -12.81 9.14
C ARG A 50 5.53 -13.85 8.65
N ASP A 51 5.43 -14.06 7.36
CA ASP A 51 4.46 -14.93 6.71
C ASP A 51 5.04 -16.23 6.14
N ASP A 52 6.34 -16.45 6.32
CA ASP A 52 7.05 -17.69 6.02
C ASP A 52 8.09 -17.94 7.14
N PRO A 53 8.13 -19.16 7.73
CA PRO A 53 9.11 -19.51 8.76
C PRO A 53 10.56 -19.48 8.26
N LYS A 54 10.78 -19.51 6.95
CA LYS A 54 12.10 -19.40 6.35
C LYS A 54 12.64 -17.98 6.28
N LEU A 55 11.77 -16.96 6.41
CA LEU A 55 12.22 -15.58 6.39
C LEU A 55 13.05 -15.28 7.64
N PRO A 56 14.22 -14.62 7.51
CA PRO A 56 14.96 -14.13 8.66
C PRO A 56 14.17 -13.01 9.36
N LEU A 57 14.46 -12.74 10.63
CA LEU A 57 13.79 -11.66 11.36
C LEU A 57 14.13 -10.28 10.78
N GLU A 58 15.34 -10.11 10.28
CA GLU A 58 15.82 -8.84 9.73
C GLU A 58 16.53 -9.08 8.39
N VAL A 59 16.28 -8.20 7.42
CA VAL A 59 16.96 -8.19 6.12
C VAL A 59 17.46 -6.77 5.83
N GLN A 60 18.78 -6.61 5.68
CA GLN A 60 19.31 -5.37 5.12
C GLN A 60 19.00 -5.36 3.63
N TRP A 61 17.97 -4.60 3.23
CA TRP A 61 17.50 -4.60 1.84
C TRP A 61 18.26 -3.63 0.94
N LEU A 62 18.45 -2.40 1.44
CA LEU A 62 19.22 -1.35 0.77
C LEU A 62 20.12 -0.66 1.81
N PRO A 63 21.12 0.15 1.40
CA PRO A 63 21.78 1.03 2.33
C PRO A 63 20.74 1.86 3.11
N ASP A 64 20.86 1.90 4.42
CA ASP A 64 19.96 2.59 5.34
C ASP A 64 18.47 2.14 5.32
N VAL A 65 18.13 1.01 4.67
CA VAL A 65 16.79 0.40 4.70
C VAL A 65 16.86 -1.05 5.15
N ARG A 66 16.19 -1.35 6.25
CA ARG A 66 16.05 -2.69 6.82
C ARG A 66 14.58 -3.13 6.79
N ILE A 67 14.32 -4.36 6.39
CA ILE A 67 13.03 -5.00 6.53
C ILE A 67 13.04 -5.84 7.80
N VAL A 68 12.04 -5.66 8.64
CA VAL A 68 11.89 -6.33 9.94
C VAL A 68 10.63 -7.18 9.89
N HIS A 69 10.79 -8.50 9.99
CA HIS A 69 9.70 -9.46 9.95
C HIS A 69 9.15 -9.70 11.37
N VAL A 70 7.97 -9.16 11.63
CA VAL A 70 7.29 -9.22 12.93
C VAL A 70 6.60 -10.55 13.12
N GLU A 71 6.87 -11.22 14.23
CA GLU A 71 6.23 -12.49 14.60
C GLU A 71 4.87 -12.22 15.27
N ALA A 72 3.84 -12.03 14.45
CA ALA A 72 2.47 -11.80 14.86
C ALA A 72 1.55 -12.86 14.25
N GLY A 73 1.13 -13.82 15.06
CA GLY A 73 0.39 -14.99 14.61
C GLY A 73 1.27 -16.05 13.91
N PRO A 74 0.67 -17.00 13.19
CA PRO A 74 1.40 -18.09 12.54
C PRO A 74 2.25 -17.59 11.36
N SER A 75 3.47 -18.11 11.24
CA SER A 75 4.39 -17.76 10.12
C SER A 75 3.97 -18.48 8.84
N LYS A 76 2.82 -18.10 8.29
CA LYS A 76 2.28 -18.56 6.99
C LYS A 76 1.49 -17.45 6.34
N GLN A 77 1.30 -17.54 5.03
CA GLN A 77 0.42 -16.63 4.31
C GLN A 77 -1.03 -16.79 4.81
N LEU A 78 -1.66 -15.68 5.09
CA LEU A 78 -3.05 -15.58 5.53
C LEU A 78 -3.77 -14.52 4.70
N PRO A 79 -5.08 -14.68 4.44
CA PRO A 79 -5.88 -13.61 3.86
C PRO A 79 -5.77 -12.36 4.75
N LYS A 80 -5.56 -11.20 4.15
CA LYS A 80 -5.41 -9.93 4.90
C LYS A 80 -6.63 -9.60 5.75
N GLU A 81 -7.81 -10.04 5.33
CA GLU A 81 -9.06 -9.87 6.06
C GLU A 81 -9.06 -10.57 7.43
N SER A 82 -8.20 -11.57 7.62
CA SER A 82 -8.07 -12.32 8.88
C SER A 82 -6.92 -11.86 9.78
N LEU A 83 -6.16 -10.82 9.38
CA LEU A 83 -4.94 -10.42 10.09
C LEU A 83 -5.20 -9.57 11.32
N PHE A 84 -6.34 -8.89 11.42
CA PHE A 84 -6.62 -7.94 12.49
C PHE A 84 -6.48 -8.56 13.90
N GLN A 85 -6.88 -9.80 14.06
CA GLN A 85 -6.75 -10.54 15.33
C GLN A 85 -5.31 -10.67 15.85
N TYR A 86 -4.31 -10.44 15.02
CA TYR A 86 -2.89 -10.54 15.40
C TYR A 86 -2.24 -9.17 15.63
N MET A 87 -2.99 -8.08 15.51
CA MET A 87 -2.38 -6.74 15.57
C MET A 87 -1.92 -6.36 16.98
N ASP A 88 -2.56 -6.85 18.04
CA ASP A 88 -2.05 -6.63 19.39
C ASP A 88 -0.72 -7.37 19.64
N ALA A 89 -0.55 -8.58 19.08
CA ALA A 89 0.73 -9.28 19.12
C ALA A 89 1.80 -8.53 18.28
N PHE A 90 1.40 -7.91 17.17
CA PHE A 90 2.29 -7.07 16.36
C PHE A 90 2.78 -5.85 17.15
N VAL A 91 1.89 -5.18 17.90
CA VAL A 91 2.23 -4.08 18.81
C VAL A 91 3.26 -4.51 19.85
N ALA A 92 2.96 -5.56 20.62
CA ALA A 92 3.83 -6.03 21.70
C ALA A 92 5.23 -6.42 21.18
N TRP A 93 5.28 -7.06 20.00
CA TRP A 93 6.55 -7.43 19.38
C TRP A 93 7.35 -6.18 18.96
N MET A 94 6.70 -5.21 18.31
CA MET A 94 7.35 -3.95 17.91
C MET A 94 7.86 -3.14 19.12
N GLU A 95 7.09 -3.05 20.20
CA GLU A 95 7.53 -2.39 21.44
C GLU A 95 8.84 -2.99 21.94
N THR A 96 8.84 -4.32 22.14
CA THR A 96 10.03 -5.04 22.59
C THR A 96 11.23 -4.85 21.64
N PHE A 97 10.99 -4.84 20.34
CA PHE A 97 12.03 -4.63 19.35
C PHE A 97 12.58 -3.19 19.42
N MET A 98 11.72 -2.19 19.47
CA MET A 98 12.09 -0.78 19.49
C MET A 98 12.85 -0.39 20.77
N GLU A 99 12.51 -0.96 21.92
CA GLU A 99 13.20 -0.74 23.18
C GLU A 99 14.67 -1.21 23.13
N ARG A 100 14.96 -2.24 22.34
CA ARG A 100 16.31 -2.79 22.18
C ARG A 100 17.17 -2.04 21.17
N GLN A 101 16.57 -1.13 20.38
CA GLN A 101 17.32 -0.39 19.37
C GLN A 101 18.17 0.72 20.01
N PRO A 102 19.40 0.92 19.52
CA PRO A 102 20.31 1.94 20.06
C PRO A 102 19.83 3.37 19.73
N LYS A 103 19.01 3.54 18.70
CA LYS A 103 18.43 4.83 18.28
C LYS A 103 16.92 4.79 18.40
N ARG A 104 16.35 5.88 18.92
CA ARG A 104 14.89 6.05 18.97
C ARG A 104 14.35 6.40 17.60
N TYR A 105 13.20 5.86 17.27
CA TYR A 105 12.44 6.25 16.09
C TYR A 105 11.89 7.67 16.27
N ALA A 106 11.99 8.47 15.23
CA ALA A 106 11.50 9.84 15.22
C ALA A 106 10.04 9.94 14.75
N LEU A 107 9.59 8.97 13.95
CA LEU A 107 8.27 8.93 13.34
C LEU A 107 7.88 7.48 13.04
N LEU A 108 6.58 7.17 13.21
CA LEU A 108 5.95 5.99 12.64
C LEU A 108 5.14 6.44 11.42
N HIS A 109 5.28 5.76 10.29
CA HIS A 109 4.39 5.94 9.14
C HIS A 109 3.63 4.65 8.88
N ALA A 110 2.37 4.66 9.21
CA ALA A 110 1.48 3.52 9.03
C ALA A 110 0.91 3.49 7.60
N ASN A 111 0.90 2.31 7.02
CA ASN A 111 0.36 2.06 5.68
C ASN A 111 -0.77 1.04 5.79
N PHE A 112 -2.00 1.46 5.55
CA PHE A 112 -3.23 0.73 5.76
C PHE A 112 -3.78 0.80 7.21
N TRP A 113 -5.07 0.53 7.37
CA TRP A 113 -5.79 0.73 8.62
C TRP A 113 -5.28 -0.14 9.81
N MET A 114 -4.87 -1.39 9.54
CA MET A 114 -4.31 -2.28 10.57
C MET A 114 -2.95 -1.77 11.05
N SER A 115 -2.09 -1.32 10.16
CA SER A 115 -0.85 -0.61 10.53
C SER A 115 -1.14 0.67 11.31
N GLY A 116 -2.23 1.37 10.95
CA GLY A 116 -2.71 2.53 11.70
C GLY A 116 -3.10 2.19 13.14
N TYR A 117 -3.80 1.07 13.33
CA TYR A 117 -4.11 0.54 14.66
C TYR A 117 -2.83 0.28 15.48
N VAL A 118 -1.86 -0.38 14.87
CA VAL A 118 -0.55 -0.65 15.50
C VAL A 118 0.13 0.66 15.91
N ALA A 119 0.24 1.63 14.99
CA ALA A 119 0.88 2.93 15.27
C ALA A 119 0.15 3.70 16.36
N MET A 120 -1.19 3.68 16.37
CA MET A 120 -2.00 4.32 17.41
C MET A 120 -1.74 3.72 18.79
N LYS A 121 -1.62 2.40 18.90
CA LYS A 121 -1.29 1.72 20.17
C LYS A 121 0.14 2.05 20.61
N LEU A 122 1.11 1.93 19.71
CA LEU A 122 2.51 2.28 19.98
C LEU A 122 2.66 3.72 20.45
N LYS A 123 1.98 4.70 19.83
CA LYS A 123 2.02 6.11 20.26
C LYS A 123 1.61 6.28 21.72
N LYS A 124 0.63 5.52 22.21
CA LYS A 124 0.19 5.60 23.61
C LYS A 124 1.28 5.15 24.60
N HIS A 125 2.08 4.16 24.22
CA HIS A 125 3.07 3.55 25.10
C HIS A 125 4.46 4.21 24.97
N ILE A 126 4.94 4.40 23.76
CA ILE A 126 6.31 4.87 23.51
C ILE A 126 6.40 6.35 23.09
N ARG A 127 5.25 7.04 22.94
CA ARG A 127 5.15 8.49 22.66
C ARG A 127 5.90 8.94 21.41
N ILE A 128 5.87 8.13 20.34
CA ILE A 128 6.40 8.51 19.03
C ILE A 128 5.21 9.00 18.18
N PRO A 129 5.33 10.15 17.50
CA PRO A 129 4.27 10.63 16.60
C PRO A 129 4.09 9.68 15.41
N PHE A 130 2.87 9.63 14.86
CA PHE A 130 2.63 8.86 13.66
C PHE A 130 1.80 9.58 12.61
N VAL A 131 2.12 9.28 11.35
CA VAL A 131 1.30 9.62 10.19
C VAL A 131 0.75 8.35 9.56
N ILE A 132 -0.34 8.50 8.80
CA ILE A 132 -1.00 7.36 8.14
C ILE A 132 -1.35 7.65 6.69
N THR A 133 -1.12 6.65 5.82
CA THR A 133 -1.69 6.54 4.47
C THR A 133 -2.61 5.33 4.45
N PHE A 134 -3.90 5.53 4.17
CA PHE A 134 -4.89 4.43 4.27
C PHE A 134 -4.88 3.48 3.07
N HIS A 135 -4.52 3.93 1.87
CA HIS A 135 -4.54 3.19 0.59
C HIS A 135 -5.92 2.65 0.18
N ALA A 136 -6.82 2.44 1.12
CA ALA A 136 -8.20 2.06 0.88
C ALA A 136 -9.03 2.27 2.15
N LEU A 137 -10.12 3.01 2.05
CA LEU A 137 -11.03 3.32 3.14
C LEU A 137 -12.17 2.30 3.23
N GLY A 138 -12.48 1.85 4.46
CA GLY A 138 -13.52 0.86 4.72
C GLY A 138 -14.91 1.31 4.28
N LYS A 139 -15.31 2.55 4.61
CA LYS A 139 -16.61 3.10 4.20
C LYS A 139 -16.75 3.17 2.68
N VAL A 140 -15.69 3.57 1.96
CA VAL A 140 -15.68 3.56 0.48
C VAL A 140 -15.84 2.13 -0.05
N ARG A 141 -15.16 1.14 0.54
CA ARG A 141 -15.34 -0.27 0.17
C ARG A 141 -16.77 -0.75 0.37
N LEU A 142 -17.36 -0.45 1.52
CA LEU A 142 -18.73 -0.84 1.83
C LEU A 142 -19.74 -0.24 0.85
N MET A 143 -19.54 0.99 0.38
CA MET A 143 -20.38 1.60 -0.65
C MET A 143 -20.38 0.81 -1.97
N HIS A 144 -19.25 0.18 -2.32
CA HIS A 144 -19.08 -0.54 -3.59
C HIS A 144 -19.21 -2.06 -3.47
N GLN A 145 -18.87 -2.65 -2.34
CA GLN A 145 -18.81 -4.11 -2.16
C GLN A 145 -19.91 -4.66 -1.24
N ARG A 146 -20.49 -3.82 -0.39
CA ARG A 146 -21.59 -4.19 0.52
C ARG A 146 -21.35 -5.54 1.23
N GLU A 147 -22.25 -6.49 1.06
CA GLU A 147 -22.22 -7.82 1.68
C GLU A 147 -21.05 -8.71 1.24
N THR A 148 -20.31 -8.34 0.20
CA THR A 148 -19.13 -9.10 -0.26
C THR A 148 -17.82 -8.64 0.42
N ASP A 149 -17.86 -7.62 1.26
CA ASP A 149 -16.71 -7.22 2.05
C ASP A 149 -16.43 -8.24 3.15
N LYS A 150 -15.20 -8.73 3.20
CA LYS A 150 -14.75 -9.76 4.15
C LYS A 150 -13.95 -9.20 5.33
N PHE A 151 -13.75 -7.89 5.38
CA PHE A 151 -13.09 -7.29 6.53
C PHE A 151 -14.01 -7.26 7.76
N PRO A 152 -13.43 -7.26 8.98
CA PRO A 152 -14.20 -7.18 10.21
C PRO A 152 -15.09 -5.93 10.26
N GLU A 153 -16.26 -6.04 10.89
CA GLU A 153 -17.23 -4.93 11.00
C GLU A 153 -16.65 -3.71 11.73
N GLU A 154 -15.79 -3.95 12.73
CA GLU A 154 -15.11 -2.90 13.49
C GLU A 154 -14.12 -2.06 12.69
N ARG A 155 -13.80 -2.42 11.45
CA ARG A 155 -12.82 -1.71 10.62
C ARG A 155 -13.09 -0.20 10.53
N CYS A 156 -14.32 0.20 10.25
CA CYS A 156 -14.66 1.61 10.10
C CYS A 156 -14.51 2.41 11.40
N ASP A 157 -14.80 1.78 12.54
CA ASP A 157 -14.63 2.39 13.86
C ASP A 157 -13.14 2.52 14.20
N VAL A 158 -12.35 1.49 13.91
CA VAL A 158 -10.89 1.52 14.08
C VAL A 158 -10.27 2.61 13.19
N GLU A 159 -10.65 2.70 11.92
CA GLU A 159 -10.19 3.76 11.03
C GLU A 159 -10.49 5.16 11.59
N THR A 160 -11.69 5.36 12.13
CA THR A 160 -12.08 6.62 12.78
C THR A 160 -11.19 6.93 13.99
N GLN A 161 -10.93 5.95 14.86
CA GLN A 161 -10.05 6.12 16.02
C GLN A 161 -8.61 6.44 15.60
N VAL A 162 -8.12 5.77 14.56
CA VAL A 162 -6.77 5.99 14.01
C VAL A 162 -6.63 7.42 13.48
N MET A 163 -7.62 7.92 12.71
CA MET A 163 -7.63 9.31 12.20
C MET A 163 -7.61 10.33 13.33
N GLN A 164 -8.38 10.10 14.39
CA GLN A 164 -8.39 10.98 15.57
C GLN A 164 -7.03 11.02 16.27
N ALA A 165 -6.37 9.86 16.39
CA ALA A 165 -5.10 9.71 17.10
C ALA A 165 -3.87 10.12 16.27
N ALA A 166 -3.96 10.11 14.94
CA ALA A 166 -2.87 10.46 14.05
C ALA A 166 -2.43 11.92 14.21
N ASP A 167 -1.12 12.17 14.06
CA ASP A 167 -0.55 13.50 13.99
C ASP A 167 -0.63 14.08 12.58
N GLY A 168 -0.73 13.22 11.57
CA GLY A 168 -0.98 13.61 10.19
C GLY A 168 -1.60 12.46 9.40
N ILE A 169 -2.40 12.79 8.39
CA ILE A 169 -3.05 11.87 7.48
C ILE A 169 -2.63 12.24 6.07
N ILE A 170 -2.13 11.27 5.31
CA ILE A 170 -1.73 11.46 3.92
C ILE A 170 -2.90 11.04 3.02
N ALA A 171 -3.41 12.00 2.23
CA ALA A 171 -4.34 11.76 1.14
C ALA A 171 -3.56 11.63 -0.17
N GLU A 172 -3.78 10.54 -0.91
CA GLU A 172 -3.04 10.27 -2.14
C GLU A 172 -3.63 10.99 -3.37
N CYS A 173 -4.88 11.47 -3.25
CA CYS A 173 -5.57 12.24 -4.29
C CYS A 173 -6.69 13.11 -3.68
N PRO A 174 -7.25 14.08 -4.45
CA PRO A 174 -8.35 14.91 -3.97
C PRO A 174 -9.60 14.13 -3.53
N GLN A 175 -9.87 12.98 -4.12
CA GLN A 175 -10.99 12.14 -3.72
C GLN A 175 -10.75 11.52 -2.35
N ASP A 176 -9.53 11.07 -2.05
CA ASP A 176 -9.19 10.54 -0.72
C ASP A 176 -9.39 11.61 0.37
N GLU A 177 -8.94 12.84 0.13
CA GLU A 177 -9.16 13.96 1.04
C GLU A 177 -10.65 14.21 1.26
N ALA A 178 -11.43 14.25 0.18
CA ALA A 178 -12.89 14.42 0.28
C ALA A 178 -13.55 13.27 1.07
N ASP A 179 -13.15 12.03 0.82
CA ASP A 179 -13.70 10.86 1.51
C ASP A 179 -13.32 10.84 3.01
N LEU A 180 -12.09 11.22 3.35
CA LEU A 180 -11.64 11.36 4.74
C LEU A 180 -12.50 12.39 5.50
N ILE A 181 -12.74 13.53 4.90
CA ILE A 181 -13.54 14.62 5.52
C ILE A 181 -15.03 14.23 5.57
N GLN A 182 -15.62 13.82 4.45
CA GLN A 182 -17.07 13.64 4.34
C GLN A 182 -17.57 12.37 5.02
N LEU A 183 -16.82 11.26 4.90
CA LEU A 183 -17.25 9.97 5.43
C LEU A 183 -16.80 9.74 6.87
N TYR A 184 -15.62 10.22 7.23
CA TYR A 184 -15.03 9.96 8.55
C TYR A 184 -14.98 11.19 9.46
N ARG A 185 -15.29 12.40 8.94
CA ARG A 185 -15.17 13.66 9.66
C ARG A 185 -13.73 13.87 10.20
N ALA A 186 -12.75 13.44 9.41
CA ALA A 186 -11.35 13.68 9.74
C ALA A 186 -11.07 15.19 9.80
N ASP A 187 -10.20 15.57 10.71
CA ASP A 187 -9.77 16.95 10.88
C ASP A 187 -8.96 17.41 9.64
N PRO A 188 -9.45 18.40 8.87
CA PRO A 188 -8.76 18.87 7.67
C PRO A 188 -7.35 19.38 7.94
N ASP A 189 -7.09 19.94 9.13
CA ASP A 189 -5.79 20.48 9.50
C ASP A 189 -4.71 19.38 9.67
N LYS A 190 -5.15 18.13 9.80
CA LYS A 190 -4.25 16.97 9.84
C LYS A 190 -4.01 16.34 8.47
N ILE A 191 -4.79 16.70 7.45
CA ILE A 191 -4.70 16.08 6.14
C ILE A 191 -3.70 16.83 5.27
N THR A 192 -2.77 16.09 4.69
CA THR A 192 -1.83 16.61 3.70
C THR A 192 -1.94 15.78 2.42
N MET A 193 -2.20 16.45 1.30
CA MET A 193 -2.23 15.77 0.00
C MET A 193 -0.82 15.53 -0.51
N VAL A 194 -0.47 14.25 -0.67
CA VAL A 194 0.80 13.81 -1.24
C VAL A 194 0.50 12.77 -2.32
N PRO A 195 0.41 13.17 -3.60
CA PRO A 195 0.13 12.25 -4.68
C PRO A 195 1.20 11.16 -4.81
N CYS A 196 0.78 9.97 -5.25
CA CYS A 196 1.71 8.91 -5.59
C CYS A 196 2.65 9.36 -6.70
N GLY A 197 3.94 9.07 -6.51
CA GLY A 197 4.97 9.28 -7.51
C GLY A 197 5.21 8.05 -8.39
N PHE A 198 6.19 8.18 -9.26
CA PHE A 198 6.73 7.07 -10.06
C PHE A 198 8.25 7.23 -10.19
N SER A 199 8.96 6.13 -10.47
CA SER A 199 10.39 6.16 -10.75
C SER A 199 10.65 6.60 -12.20
N PRO A 200 11.22 7.78 -12.47
CA PRO A 200 11.52 8.21 -13.83
C PRO A 200 12.66 7.39 -14.48
N HIS A 201 13.43 6.64 -13.69
CA HIS A 201 14.44 5.72 -14.21
C HIS A 201 13.81 4.46 -14.81
N GLU A 202 12.70 4.01 -14.24
CA GLU A 202 11.97 2.82 -14.70
C GLU A 202 10.89 3.19 -15.73
N PHE A 203 10.18 4.29 -15.48
CA PHE A 203 9.07 4.75 -16.29
C PHE A 203 9.44 6.05 -17.04
N HIS A 204 9.98 5.91 -18.24
CA HIS A 204 10.33 7.03 -19.10
C HIS A 204 9.78 6.81 -20.52
N PRO A 205 9.49 7.86 -21.27
CA PRO A 205 9.02 7.73 -22.64
C PRO A 205 10.06 7.01 -23.50
N ILE A 206 9.60 6.03 -24.28
CA ILE A 206 10.39 5.36 -25.31
C ILE A 206 9.68 5.50 -26.65
N ASP A 207 10.45 5.38 -27.74
CA ASP A 207 9.88 5.45 -29.08
C ASP A 207 8.77 4.42 -29.29
N LYS A 208 7.64 4.84 -29.83
CA LYS A 208 6.45 4.01 -29.96
C LYS A 208 6.66 2.84 -30.92
N ALA A 209 7.40 3.05 -32.02
CA ALA A 209 7.66 1.98 -33.00
C ALA A 209 8.59 0.94 -32.38
N TYR A 210 9.62 1.39 -31.67
CA TYR A 210 10.52 0.52 -30.94
C TYR A 210 9.81 -0.29 -29.85
N ALA A 211 8.95 0.34 -29.02
CA ALA A 211 8.17 -0.35 -27.99
C ALA A 211 7.24 -1.43 -28.58
N ARG A 212 6.58 -1.11 -29.69
CA ARG A 212 5.70 -2.06 -30.39
C ARG A 212 6.48 -3.23 -30.97
N MET A 213 7.64 -2.99 -31.49
CA MET A 213 8.53 -4.04 -32.01
C MET A 213 8.99 -4.98 -30.87
N LEU A 214 9.41 -4.44 -29.74
CA LEU A 214 9.84 -5.24 -28.59
C LEU A 214 8.74 -6.12 -28.01
N LEU A 215 7.49 -5.66 -28.08
CA LEU A 215 6.32 -6.35 -27.51
C LEU A 215 5.56 -7.19 -28.57
N ASP A 216 6.11 -7.33 -29.77
CA ASP A 216 5.45 -8.02 -30.90
C ASP A 216 4.03 -7.51 -31.17
N LEU A 217 3.84 -6.18 -31.11
CA LEU A 217 2.56 -5.53 -31.34
C LEU A 217 2.46 -4.98 -32.76
N HIS A 218 1.24 -4.96 -33.30
CA HIS A 218 1.01 -4.42 -34.63
C HIS A 218 1.48 -2.95 -34.73
N PRO A 219 2.30 -2.57 -35.75
CA PRO A 219 2.99 -1.27 -35.78
C PRO A 219 2.06 -0.05 -35.80
N THR A 220 0.90 -0.15 -36.45
CA THR A 220 0.01 1.01 -36.68
C THR A 220 -1.39 0.87 -36.10
N ARG A 221 -1.82 -0.36 -35.74
CA ARG A 221 -3.16 -0.60 -35.23
C ARG A 221 -3.44 0.21 -33.96
N LYS A 222 -4.64 0.76 -33.83
CA LYS A 222 -5.05 1.41 -32.57
C LYS A 222 -5.04 0.41 -31.45
N MET A 223 -4.53 0.80 -30.27
CA MET A 223 -4.40 -0.09 -29.12
C MET A 223 -5.05 0.52 -27.90
N ILE A 224 -5.84 -0.31 -27.21
CA ILE A 224 -6.36 -0.05 -25.87
C ILE A 224 -5.53 -0.91 -24.94
N LEU A 225 -4.95 -0.31 -23.89
CA LEU A 225 -4.22 -1.03 -22.86
C LEU A 225 -5.03 -1.04 -21.57
N GLN A 226 -5.31 -2.22 -21.05
CA GLN A 226 -5.82 -2.44 -19.71
C GLN A 226 -4.71 -3.03 -18.85
N LEU A 227 -4.25 -2.28 -17.85
CA LEU A 227 -3.19 -2.70 -16.95
C LEU A 227 -3.72 -2.82 -15.51
N GLY A 228 -3.53 -3.97 -14.87
CA GLY A 228 -3.89 -4.16 -13.47
C GLY A 228 -4.36 -5.57 -13.15
N ARG A 229 -4.64 -5.83 -11.86
CA ARG A 229 -5.14 -7.15 -11.42
C ARG A 229 -6.47 -7.51 -12.10
N MET A 230 -6.64 -8.78 -12.46
CA MET A 230 -7.87 -9.28 -13.07
C MET A 230 -8.96 -9.52 -12.03
N VAL A 231 -9.48 -8.43 -11.47
CA VAL A 231 -10.58 -8.45 -10.48
C VAL A 231 -11.75 -7.58 -10.97
N PRO A 232 -13.01 -7.88 -10.62
CA PRO A 232 -14.20 -7.18 -11.13
C PRO A 232 -14.12 -5.66 -11.03
N ARG A 233 -13.63 -5.12 -9.92
CA ARG A 233 -13.50 -3.66 -9.69
C ARG A 233 -12.56 -2.93 -10.66
N LYS A 234 -11.76 -3.67 -11.45
CA LYS A 234 -10.88 -3.08 -12.47
C LYS A 234 -11.55 -2.97 -13.84
N GLY A 235 -12.82 -3.43 -13.97
CA GLY A 235 -13.66 -3.20 -15.14
C GLY A 235 -13.15 -3.81 -16.44
N ILE A 236 -12.47 -4.95 -16.38
CA ILE A 236 -11.92 -5.63 -17.58
C ILE A 236 -13.04 -6.02 -18.54
N ASP A 237 -14.16 -6.49 -18.02
CA ASP A 237 -15.37 -6.78 -18.74
C ASP A 237 -15.93 -5.54 -19.47
N THR A 238 -15.94 -4.39 -18.80
CA THR A 238 -16.35 -3.11 -19.40
C THR A 238 -15.43 -2.72 -20.57
N VAL A 239 -14.12 -2.93 -20.43
CA VAL A 239 -13.16 -2.61 -21.51
C VAL A 239 -13.34 -3.55 -22.69
N ILE A 240 -13.61 -4.85 -22.45
CA ILE A 240 -13.91 -5.82 -23.52
C ILE A 240 -15.18 -5.42 -24.28
N GLN A 241 -16.25 -5.06 -23.56
CA GLN A 241 -17.50 -4.58 -24.16
C GLN A 241 -17.30 -3.29 -24.96
N SER A 242 -16.50 -2.36 -24.45
CA SER A 242 -16.16 -1.12 -25.16
C SER A 242 -15.41 -1.40 -26.46
N LEU A 243 -14.50 -2.38 -26.48
CA LEU A 243 -13.84 -2.78 -27.71
C LEU A 243 -14.83 -3.35 -28.75
N ALA A 244 -15.81 -4.16 -28.30
CA ALA A 244 -16.84 -4.70 -29.18
C ALA A 244 -17.63 -3.57 -29.88
N GLN A 245 -18.10 -2.59 -29.10
CA GLN A 245 -18.79 -1.41 -29.61
C GLN A 245 -17.94 -0.57 -30.59
N LEU A 246 -16.64 -0.39 -30.29
CA LEU A 246 -15.73 0.31 -31.19
C LEU A 246 -15.59 -0.42 -32.53
N ARG A 247 -15.54 -1.74 -32.54
CA ARG A 247 -15.47 -2.55 -33.76
C ARG A 247 -16.77 -2.52 -34.58
N GLU A 248 -17.93 -2.53 -33.92
CA GLU A 248 -19.22 -2.31 -34.57
C GLU A 248 -19.27 -0.95 -35.30
N ASN A 249 -18.63 0.06 -34.73
CA ASN A 249 -18.48 1.40 -35.33
C ASN A 249 -17.29 1.48 -36.30
N SER A 250 -16.83 0.37 -36.87
CA SER A 250 -15.76 0.27 -37.88
C SER A 250 -14.39 0.77 -37.41
N MET A 251 -14.15 0.81 -36.10
CA MET A 251 -12.84 1.17 -35.58
C MET A 251 -11.98 -0.09 -35.43
N ASP A 252 -10.92 -0.19 -36.24
CA ASP A 252 -9.93 -1.28 -36.09
C ASP A 252 -9.00 -0.99 -34.90
N ALA A 253 -9.32 -1.62 -33.77
CA ALA A 253 -8.54 -1.54 -32.53
C ALA A 253 -8.26 -2.94 -31.97
N GLN A 254 -7.15 -3.08 -31.28
CA GLN A 254 -6.82 -4.26 -30.46
C GLN A 254 -6.81 -3.91 -28.98
N LEU A 255 -7.20 -4.85 -28.16
CA LEU A 255 -7.07 -4.76 -26.69
C LEU A 255 -5.89 -5.61 -26.25
N VAL A 256 -5.06 -5.02 -25.41
CA VAL A 256 -3.98 -5.69 -24.68
C VAL A 256 -4.33 -5.63 -23.20
N VAL A 257 -4.46 -6.79 -22.56
CA VAL A 257 -4.72 -6.91 -21.13
C VAL A 257 -3.47 -7.42 -20.45
N VAL A 258 -2.96 -6.67 -19.49
CA VAL A 258 -1.75 -7.01 -18.73
C VAL A 258 -2.08 -7.06 -17.25
N GLY A 259 -1.84 -8.20 -16.63
CA GLY A 259 -2.06 -8.42 -15.21
C GLY A 259 -2.36 -9.88 -14.88
N GLY A 260 -2.44 -10.20 -13.58
CA GLY A 260 -2.71 -11.53 -13.05
C GLY A 260 -3.24 -11.47 -11.63
#